data_54187086de3d6aedde87a69292edcaaf
#
_entry.id   54187086de3d6aedde87a69292edcaaf
#
_cell.length_a   1.000
_cell.length_b   1.000
_cell.length_c   1.000
_cell.angle_alpha   90.00
_cell.angle_beta   90.00
_cell.angle_gamma   90.00
#
_symmetry.space_group_name_H-M   'P 1'
#
loop_
_entity.id
_entity.type
_entity.pdbx_description
1 polymer ?
#
loop_
_entity_poly.entity_id
_entity_poly.type
_entity_poly.pdbx_seq_one_letter_code
_entity_poly.pdbx_strand_id
1 'polypeptide(L)'
;MWFKNLQIYRIPAPWAISAEQLEGFLAKQAFAEGSSLEMQSQGWISPRNNGMLVHTVNRQMILALNTEKKLLPAAVINQVTKARAAEMEEQQGFAPGRKMLKDLKEKVTDELLPRAFSILRTTWVWIDPVNGWLVVDAGSSGKAEEVLKLLLASVENCR
;
A
#
# COMPACT_ATOMS: atom_id res chain seq x y z
N MET A 1 -8.01 -19.72 -4.15
CA MET A 1 -6.97 -18.95 -3.43
C MET A 1 -6.05 -19.91 -2.69
N TRP A 2 -4.76 -19.85 -2.99
CA TRP A 2 -3.74 -20.67 -2.36
C TRP A 2 -2.64 -19.79 -1.81
N PHE A 3 -2.28 -19.98 -0.54
CA PHE A 3 -1.13 -19.33 0.06
C PHE A 3 0.14 -20.01 -0.47
N LYS A 4 1.05 -19.21 -1.02
CA LYS A 4 2.29 -19.70 -1.62
C LYS A 4 3.47 -19.65 -0.67
N ASN A 5 3.61 -18.54 0.05
CA ASN A 5 4.71 -18.31 0.98
C ASN A 5 4.13 -17.85 2.31
N LEU A 6 4.38 -18.63 3.35
CA LEU A 6 3.77 -18.38 4.65
C LEU A 6 4.76 -17.71 5.59
N GLN A 7 4.36 -16.54 6.11
CA GLN A 7 4.98 -15.91 7.26
C GLN A 7 4.01 -16.06 8.43
N ILE A 8 4.40 -16.80 9.44
CA ILE A 8 3.53 -17.25 10.53
C ILE A 8 3.88 -16.51 11.81
N TYR A 9 2.86 -15.96 12.47
CA TYR A 9 2.99 -15.21 13.71
C TYR A 9 2.05 -15.75 14.76
N ARG A 10 2.42 -15.62 16.02
CA ARG A 10 1.56 -15.93 17.16
C ARG A 10 0.77 -14.70 17.56
N ILE A 11 -0.51 -14.88 17.86
CA ILE A 11 -1.37 -13.86 18.46
C ILE A 11 -1.96 -14.41 19.76
N PRO A 12 -2.43 -13.54 20.67
CA PRO A 12 -3.12 -14.02 21.90
C PRO A 12 -4.31 -14.93 21.53
N ALA A 13 -4.43 -16.04 22.23
CA ALA A 13 -5.53 -16.97 22.04
C ALA A 13 -6.34 -17.13 23.34
N PRO A 14 -7.67 -17.04 23.30
CA PRO A 14 -8.48 -16.61 22.14
C PRO A 14 -8.29 -15.12 21.83
N TRP A 15 -8.31 -14.79 20.54
CA TRP A 15 -8.22 -13.38 20.13
C TRP A 15 -9.55 -12.69 20.38
N ALA A 16 -9.51 -11.56 21.10
CA ALA A 16 -10.71 -10.91 21.62
C ALA A 16 -11.50 -10.10 20.57
N ILE A 17 -10.91 -9.86 19.39
CA ILE A 17 -11.53 -9.03 18.37
C ILE A 17 -12.43 -9.90 17.49
N SER A 18 -13.74 -9.56 17.44
CA SER A 18 -14.69 -10.25 16.57
C SER A 18 -14.52 -9.85 15.11
N ALA A 19 -15.07 -10.65 14.20
CA ALA A 19 -15.07 -10.32 12.77
C ALA A 19 -15.77 -8.98 12.50
N GLU A 20 -16.85 -8.67 13.21
CA GLU A 20 -17.57 -7.41 13.06
C GLU A 20 -16.75 -6.21 13.53
N GLN A 21 -16.05 -6.35 14.65
CA GLN A 21 -15.15 -5.31 15.14
C GLN A 21 -13.99 -5.09 14.18
N LEU A 22 -13.41 -6.17 13.68
CA LEU A 22 -12.31 -6.09 12.71
C LEU A 22 -12.78 -5.43 11.41
N GLU A 23 -13.97 -5.77 10.92
CA GLU A 23 -14.58 -5.14 9.75
C GLU A 23 -14.63 -3.62 9.89
N GLY A 24 -15.08 -3.13 11.03
CA GLY A 24 -15.13 -1.70 11.35
C GLY A 24 -13.76 -1.04 11.40
N PHE A 25 -12.76 -1.74 11.93
CA PHE A 25 -11.39 -1.24 12.00
C PHE A 25 -10.75 -1.14 10.60
N LEU A 26 -10.92 -2.17 9.79
CA LEU A 26 -10.36 -2.21 8.44
C LEU A 26 -11.04 -1.20 7.50
N ALA A 27 -12.31 -0.92 7.70
CA ALA A 27 -13.06 0.03 6.89
C ALA A 27 -12.44 1.44 6.89
N LYS A 28 -11.79 1.82 7.98
CA LYS A 28 -11.11 3.12 8.09
C LYS A 28 -9.85 3.21 7.23
N GLN A 29 -9.31 2.09 6.83
CA GLN A 29 -8.15 1.99 5.97
C GLN A 29 -8.44 1.13 4.73
N ALA A 30 -9.68 1.24 4.23
CA ALA A 30 -10.06 0.58 2.98
C ALA A 30 -9.29 1.18 1.81
N PHE A 31 -8.97 0.31 0.85
CA PHE A 31 -8.25 0.74 -0.35
C PHE A 31 -9.13 1.67 -1.19
N ALA A 32 -8.57 2.82 -1.55
CA ALA A 32 -9.17 3.75 -2.48
C ALA A 32 -8.31 3.85 -3.73
N GLU A 33 -8.87 3.51 -4.88
CA GLU A 33 -8.20 3.71 -6.16
C GLU A 33 -8.02 5.20 -6.44
N GLY A 34 -6.88 5.55 -7.01
CA GLY A 34 -6.70 6.86 -7.59
C GLY A 34 -6.24 7.97 -6.67
N SER A 35 -5.58 7.67 -5.57
CA SER A 35 -4.74 8.67 -4.92
C SER A 35 -3.59 9.02 -5.86
N SER A 36 -3.84 10.00 -6.73
CA SER A 36 -2.97 10.33 -7.85
C SER A 36 -1.66 11.02 -7.45
N LEU A 37 -1.51 11.37 -6.18
CA LEU A 37 -0.38 12.17 -5.68
C LEU A 37 0.68 11.36 -4.93
N GLU A 38 0.46 10.06 -4.73
CA GLU A 38 1.37 9.20 -4.00
C GLU A 38 2.00 8.14 -4.91
N MET A 39 3.30 7.91 -4.71
CA MET A 39 4.02 6.85 -5.44
C MET A 39 3.52 5.46 -5.10
N GLN A 40 3.06 5.28 -3.87
CA GLN A 40 2.58 4.00 -3.36
C GLN A 40 1.43 4.26 -2.38
N SER A 41 0.40 3.44 -2.47
CA SER A 41 -0.72 3.44 -1.53
C SER A 41 -1.12 2.01 -1.19
N GLN A 42 -1.79 1.82 -0.07
CA GLN A 42 -2.28 0.52 0.35
C GLN A 42 -3.56 0.64 1.15
N GLY A 43 -4.35 -0.41 1.14
CA GLY A 43 -5.60 -0.46 1.88
C GLY A 43 -6.25 -1.82 1.78
N TRP A 44 -7.22 -2.07 2.66
CA TRP A 44 -7.93 -3.33 2.71
C TRP A 44 -8.99 -3.41 1.63
N ILE A 45 -9.11 -4.59 1.01
CA ILE A 45 -10.13 -4.89 0.02
C ILE A 45 -10.94 -6.10 0.45
N SER A 46 -12.08 -6.32 -0.22
CA SER A 46 -12.89 -7.50 0.02
C SER A 46 -12.22 -8.76 -0.54
N PRO A 47 -11.96 -9.79 0.29
CA PRO A 47 -11.36 -11.05 -0.19
C PRO A 47 -12.25 -11.81 -1.16
N ARG A 48 -13.56 -11.65 -1.06
CA ARG A 48 -14.56 -12.38 -1.84
C ARG A 48 -15.37 -11.49 -2.78
N ASN A 49 -14.97 -10.25 -2.92
CA ASN A 49 -15.64 -9.28 -3.78
C ASN A 49 -17.15 -9.12 -3.47
N ASN A 50 -17.50 -9.20 -2.20
CA ASN A 50 -18.86 -9.12 -1.70
C ASN A 50 -19.12 -7.87 -0.83
N GLY A 51 -18.21 -6.92 -0.84
CA GLY A 51 -18.27 -5.71 -0.02
C GLY A 51 -17.80 -5.87 1.43
N MET A 52 -17.55 -7.09 1.88
CA MET A 52 -17.05 -7.37 3.24
C MET A 52 -15.54 -7.51 3.23
N LEU A 53 -14.86 -6.77 4.13
CA LEU A 53 -13.40 -6.79 4.24
C LEU A 53 -12.88 -8.00 5.02
N VAL A 54 -13.71 -8.59 5.87
CA VAL A 54 -13.39 -9.80 6.62
C VAL A 54 -14.25 -10.93 6.12
N HIS A 55 -13.63 -11.97 5.59
CA HIS A 55 -14.32 -13.19 5.19
C HIS A 55 -14.14 -14.25 6.30
N THR A 56 -15.24 -14.73 6.84
CA THR A 56 -15.24 -15.68 7.95
C THR A 56 -15.71 -17.04 7.49
N VAL A 57 -14.91 -18.08 7.76
CA VAL A 57 -15.26 -19.49 7.52
C VAL A 57 -14.80 -20.30 8.73
N ASN A 58 -15.72 -21.02 9.37
CA ASN A 58 -15.40 -21.90 10.51
C ASN A 58 -14.56 -21.19 11.59
N ARG A 59 -14.93 -19.99 11.96
CA ARG A 59 -14.23 -19.14 12.92
C ARG A 59 -12.84 -18.67 12.47
N GLN A 60 -12.47 -18.93 11.23
CA GLN A 60 -11.26 -18.43 10.61
C GLN A 60 -11.56 -17.14 9.85
N MET A 61 -10.64 -16.20 9.84
CA MET A 61 -10.81 -14.92 9.14
C MET A 61 -9.78 -14.76 8.04
N ILE A 62 -10.25 -14.33 6.86
CA ILE A 62 -9.40 -14.04 5.72
C ILE A 62 -9.53 -12.55 5.38
N LEU A 63 -8.39 -11.91 5.23
CA LEU A 63 -8.27 -10.50 4.85
C LEU A 63 -7.46 -10.40 3.56
N ALA A 64 -7.67 -9.32 2.82
CA ALA A 64 -6.88 -9.02 1.63
C ALA A 64 -6.42 -7.57 1.65
N LEU A 65 -5.14 -7.37 1.49
CA LEU A 65 -4.52 -6.04 1.41
C LEU A 65 -4.11 -5.76 -0.03
N ASN A 66 -4.61 -4.66 -0.59
CA ASN A 66 -4.15 -4.18 -1.89
C ASN A 66 -3.04 -3.15 -1.72
N THR A 67 -1.99 -3.29 -2.52
CA THR A 67 -0.90 -2.33 -2.61
C THR A 67 -0.82 -1.84 -4.05
N GLU A 68 -0.89 -0.54 -4.25
CA GLU A 68 -0.71 0.12 -5.54
C GLU A 68 0.64 0.80 -5.57
N LYS A 69 1.45 0.50 -6.58
CA LYS A 69 2.75 1.13 -6.79
C LYS A 69 2.79 1.76 -8.17
N LYS A 70 3.06 3.05 -8.24
CA LYS A 70 3.19 3.77 -9.50
C LYS A 70 4.46 3.34 -10.25
N LEU A 71 4.30 3.13 -11.55
CA LEU A 71 5.41 2.85 -12.46
C LEU A 71 6.00 4.17 -12.94
N LEU A 72 6.77 4.80 -12.08
CA LEU A 72 7.44 6.07 -12.37
C LEU A 72 8.90 5.98 -11.94
N PRO A 73 9.76 5.37 -12.77
CA PRO A 73 11.17 5.23 -12.44
C PRO A 73 11.86 6.59 -12.30
N ALA A 74 12.84 6.66 -11.42
CA ALA A 74 13.64 7.86 -11.23
C ALA A 74 14.29 8.34 -12.54
N ALA A 75 14.67 7.40 -13.40
CA ALA A 75 15.24 7.70 -14.71
C ALA A 75 14.30 8.53 -15.60
N VAL A 76 12.99 8.23 -15.57
CA VAL A 76 11.97 8.99 -16.32
C VAL A 76 11.83 10.39 -15.76
N ILE A 77 11.74 10.53 -14.44
CA ILE A 77 11.67 11.83 -13.77
C ILE A 77 12.90 12.66 -14.11
N ASN A 78 14.08 12.10 -14.03
CA ASN A 78 15.34 12.77 -14.33
C ASN A 78 15.43 13.21 -15.79
N GLN A 79 14.96 12.36 -16.71
CA GLN A 79 14.93 12.67 -18.13
C GLN A 79 14.04 13.88 -18.44
N VAL A 80 12.83 13.89 -17.91
CA VAL A 80 11.88 15.00 -18.12
C VAL A 80 12.40 16.28 -17.44
N THR A 81 12.95 16.17 -16.24
CA THR A 81 13.54 17.30 -15.51
C THR A 81 14.68 17.93 -16.31
N LYS A 82 15.56 17.10 -16.87
CA LYS A 82 16.69 17.57 -17.70
C LYS A 82 16.20 18.30 -18.94
N ALA A 83 15.18 17.77 -19.62
CA ALA A 83 14.62 18.42 -20.81
C ALA A 83 14.01 19.78 -20.47
N ARG A 84 13.28 19.89 -19.36
CA ARG A 84 12.71 21.18 -18.92
C ARG A 84 13.76 22.16 -18.43
N ALA A 85 14.81 21.67 -17.79
CA ALA A 85 15.93 22.52 -17.39
C ALA A 85 16.63 23.14 -18.59
N ALA A 86 16.79 22.40 -19.68
CA ALA A 86 17.35 22.90 -20.94
C ALA A 86 16.46 23.99 -21.56
N GLU A 87 15.14 23.80 -21.55
CA GLU A 87 14.19 24.83 -21.99
C GLU A 87 14.28 26.11 -21.16
N MET A 88 14.38 25.96 -19.84
CA MET A 88 14.56 27.11 -18.92
C MET A 88 15.85 27.86 -19.21
N GLU A 89 16.94 27.16 -19.50
CA GLU A 89 18.22 27.78 -19.84
C GLU A 89 18.12 28.60 -21.12
N GLU A 90 17.43 28.08 -22.14
CA GLU A 90 17.18 28.84 -23.37
C GLU A 90 16.36 30.08 -23.13
N GLN A 91 15.34 30.01 -22.28
CA GLN A 91 14.44 31.14 -22.00
C GLN A 91 15.07 32.23 -21.14
N GLN A 92 15.86 31.85 -20.15
CA GLN A 92 16.42 32.80 -19.17
C GLN A 92 17.91 33.12 -19.40
N GLY A 93 18.59 32.39 -20.29
CA GLY A 93 19.98 32.62 -20.64
C GLY A 93 21.03 32.10 -19.70
N PHE A 94 20.63 31.35 -18.65
CA PHE A 94 21.54 30.69 -17.69
C PHE A 94 20.93 29.40 -17.17
N ALA A 95 21.78 28.45 -16.77
CA ALA A 95 21.35 27.15 -16.25
C ALA A 95 20.71 27.29 -14.86
N PRO A 96 19.63 26.51 -14.56
CA PRO A 96 19.04 26.48 -13.23
C PRO A 96 20.04 26.00 -12.16
N GLY A 97 20.03 26.66 -11.00
CA GLY A 97 20.82 26.23 -9.85
C GLY A 97 20.22 25.01 -9.14
N ARG A 98 20.92 24.53 -8.11
CA ARG A 98 20.49 23.31 -7.37
C ARG A 98 19.07 23.40 -6.81
N LYS A 99 18.72 24.53 -6.22
CA LYS A 99 17.38 24.73 -5.64
C LYS A 99 16.30 24.71 -6.72
N MET A 100 16.53 25.40 -7.82
CA MET A 100 15.60 25.41 -8.96
C MET A 100 15.44 24.04 -9.57
N LEU A 101 16.52 23.26 -9.70
CA LEU A 101 16.47 21.88 -10.20
C LEU A 101 15.68 20.97 -9.26
N LYS A 102 15.86 21.13 -7.97
CA LYS A 102 15.10 20.35 -6.96
C LYS A 102 13.60 20.65 -7.04
N ASP A 103 13.24 21.92 -7.09
CA ASP A 103 11.85 22.36 -7.21
C ASP A 103 11.25 21.90 -8.54
N LEU A 104 12.00 21.97 -9.62
CA LEU A 104 11.59 21.49 -10.93
C LEU A 104 11.34 19.99 -10.93
N LYS A 105 12.22 19.21 -10.28
CA LYS A 105 12.07 17.76 -10.15
C LYS A 105 10.81 17.38 -9.37
N GLU A 106 10.52 18.07 -8.29
CA GLU A 106 9.29 17.87 -7.51
C GLU A 106 8.05 18.18 -8.36
N LYS A 107 8.07 19.28 -9.10
CA LYS A 107 6.98 19.66 -10.00
C LYS A 107 6.76 18.63 -11.11
N VAL A 108 7.83 18.15 -11.72
CA VAL A 108 7.79 17.10 -12.74
C VAL A 108 7.18 15.82 -12.18
N THR A 109 7.60 15.43 -10.98
CA THR A 109 7.07 14.23 -10.30
C THR A 109 5.56 14.37 -10.08
N ASP A 110 5.10 15.52 -9.57
CA ASP A 110 3.68 15.77 -9.32
C ASP A 110 2.85 15.77 -10.61
N GLU A 111 3.42 16.22 -11.71
CA GLU A 111 2.74 16.21 -13.02
C GLU A 111 2.67 14.79 -13.62
N LEU A 112 3.69 13.97 -13.41
CA LEU A 112 3.78 12.64 -14.01
C LEU A 112 3.02 11.59 -13.21
N LEU A 113 2.89 11.73 -11.88
CA LEU A 113 2.21 10.76 -11.03
C LEU A 113 0.80 10.42 -11.49
N PRO A 114 -0.08 11.40 -11.80
CA PRO A 114 -1.44 11.10 -12.27
C PRO A 114 -1.50 10.35 -13.61
N ARG A 115 -0.44 10.46 -14.41
CA ARG A 115 -0.35 9.83 -15.73
C ARG A 115 0.38 8.49 -15.70
N ALA A 116 1.02 8.16 -14.59
CA ALA A 116 1.78 6.93 -14.49
C ALA A 116 0.85 5.73 -14.37
N PHE A 117 1.20 4.64 -15.04
CA PHE A 117 0.57 3.35 -14.79
C PHE A 117 0.94 2.87 -13.39
N SER A 118 0.11 1.99 -12.85
CA SER A 118 0.38 1.41 -11.54
C SER A 118 0.25 -0.10 -11.56
N ILE A 119 0.97 -0.76 -10.67
CA ILE A 119 0.84 -2.19 -10.42
C ILE A 119 0.07 -2.37 -9.12
N LEU A 120 -0.99 -3.17 -9.19
CA LEU A 120 -1.77 -3.59 -8.04
C LEU A 120 -1.31 -4.99 -7.63
N ARG A 121 -1.06 -5.15 -6.33
CA ARG A 121 -0.74 -6.47 -5.74
C ARG A 121 -1.64 -6.71 -4.55
N THR A 122 -2.10 -7.95 -4.41
CA THR A 122 -2.93 -8.38 -3.29
C THR A 122 -2.12 -9.30 -2.38
N THR A 123 -2.12 -8.99 -1.10
CA THR A 123 -1.50 -9.82 -0.07
C THR A 123 -2.60 -10.37 0.82
N TRP A 124 -2.61 -11.68 0.99
CA TRP A 124 -3.62 -12.40 1.76
C TRP A 124 -3.17 -12.60 3.20
N VAL A 125 -4.11 -12.44 4.12
CA VAL A 125 -3.88 -12.66 5.56
C VAL A 125 -4.93 -13.62 6.08
N TRP A 126 -4.48 -14.62 6.82
CA TRP A 126 -5.34 -15.56 7.51
C TRP A 126 -5.15 -15.44 9.01
N ILE A 127 -6.25 -15.27 9.74
CA ILE A 127 -6.26 -15.19 11.19
C ILE A 127 -7.03 -16.37 11.74
N ASP A 128 -6.38 -17.12 12.64
CA ASP A 128 -7.02 -18.16 13.45
C ASP A 128 -7.14 -17.63 14.88
N PRO A 129 -8.31 -17.07 15.25
CA PRO A 129 -8.48 -16.50 16.58
C PRO A 129 -8.63 -17.55 17.68
N VAL A 130 -8.93 -18.79 17.33
CA VAL A 130 -9.11 -19.88 18.29
C VAL A 130 -7.77 -20.41 18.77
N ASN A 131 -6.86 -20.69 17.82
CA ASN A 131 -5.55 -21.28 18.11
C ASN A 131 -4.43 -20.24 18.22
N GLY A 132 -4.70 -18.98 17.90
CA GLY A 132 -3.74 -17.90 18.05
C GLY A 132 -2.69 -17.80 16.95
N TRP A 133 -3.08 -18.00 15.69
CA TRP A 133 -2.20 -17.89 14.54
C TRP A 133 -2.61 -16.75 13.63
N LEU A 134 -1.63 -16.04 13.12
CA LEU A 134 -1.78 -15.07 12.06
C LEU A 134 -0.78 -15.42 10.96
N VAL A 135 -1.28 -15.61 9.75
CA VAL A 135 -0.48 -16.04 8.61
C VAL A 135 -0.59 -15.00 7.50
N VAL A 136 0.55 -14.55 7.00
CA VAL A 136 0.63 -13.61 5.87
C VAL A 136 1.26 -14.33 4.68
N ASP A 137 0.61 -14.27 3.54
CA ASP A 137 1.15 -14.80 2.28
C ASP A 137 2.09 -13.77 1.68
N ALA A 138 3.35 -13.81 2.08
CA ALA A 138 4.38 -12.89 1.61
C ALA A 138 5.71 -13.62 1.40
N GLY A 139 6.41 -13.23 0.35
CA GLY A 139 7.69 -13.85 -0.01
C GLY A 139 8.86 -13.45 0.89
N SER A 140 8.68 -12.46 1.76
CA SER A 140 9.72 -12.02 2.69
C SER A 140 9.11 -11.55 4.01
N SER A 141 9.90 -11.63 5.08
CA SER A 141 9.48 -11.12 6.40
C SER A 141 9.24 -9.61 6.38
N GLY A 142 10.00 -8.87 5.58
CA GLY A 142 9.82 -7.42 5.46
C GLY A 142 8.45 -7.03 4.92
N LYS A 143 7.97 -7.72 3.90
CA LYS A 143 6.61 -7.49 3.35
C LYS A 143 5.53 -7.90 4.35
N ALA A 144 5.73 -9.01 5.03
CA ALA A 144 4.80 -9.47 6.06
C ALA A 144 4.71 -8.47 7.22
N GLU A 145 5.83 -7.93 7.65
CA GLU A 145 5.87 -6.92 8.72
C GLU A 145 5.15 -5.62 8.33
N GLU A 146 5.24 -5.19 7.08
CA GLU A 146 4.48 -4.04 6.58
C GLU A 146 2.97 -4.27 6.71
N VAL A 147 2.51 -5.46 6.34
CA VAL A 147 1.11 -5.85 6.47
C VAL A 147 0.68 -5.88 7.95
N LEU A 148 1.51 -6.44 8.82
CA LEU A 148 1.26 -6.47 10.26
C LEU A 148 1.17 -5.07 10.85
N LYS A 149 2.06 -4.18 10.47
CA LYS A 149 2.03 -2.79 10.94
C LYS A 149 0.72 -2.10 10.57
N LEU A 150 0.26 -2.28 9.33
CA LEU A 150 -1.00 -1.70 8.90
C LEU A 150 -2.19 -2.31 9.66
N LEU A 151 -2.18 -3.62 9.86
CA LEU A 151 -3.24 -4.32 10.62
C LEU A 151 -3.28 -3.82 12.07
N LEU A 152 -2.14 -3.75 12.73
CA LEU A 152 -2.05 -3.28 14.11
C LEU A 152 -2.47 -1.81 14.21
N ALA A 153 -2.04 -0.96 13.28
CA ALA A 153 -2.47 0.44 13.23
C ALA A 153 -3.97 0.57 13.04
N SER A 154 -4.58 -0.28 12.20
CA SER A 154 -6.03 -0.32 11.99
C SER A 154 -6.78 -0.66 13.28
N VAL A 155 -6.26 -1.61 14.06
CA VAL A 155 -6.85 -2.07 15.31
C VAL A 155 -6.60 -1.09 16.47
N GLU A 156 -5.39 -0.57 16.60
CA GLU A 156 -4.99 0.31 17.71
C GLU A 156 -5.65 1.69 17.65
N ASN A 157 -5.83 2.24 16.47
CA ASN A 157 -6.47 3.55 16.30
C ASN A 157 -7.96 3.57 16.67
N CYS A 158 -8.50 2.45 17.13
CA CYS A 158 -9.91 2.29 17.46
C CYS A 158 -10.14 1.92 18.94
N ARG A 159 -9.10 1.96 19.73
CA ARG A 159 -9.23 1.75 21.19
C ARG A 159 -9.66 3.01 21.91
#